data_c6ee816ae61ba3dabd66c6c5671e7b8c
#
_entry.id   c6ee816ae61ba3dabd66c6c5671e7b8c
#
_cell.length_a   1.000
_cell.length_b   1.000
_cell.length_c   1.000
_cell.angle_alpha   90.00
_cell.angle_beta   90.00
_cell.angle_gamma   90.00
#
_symmetry.space_group_name_H-M   'P 1'
#
loop_
_entity.id
_entity.type
_entity.pdbx_description
1 polymer ?
#
loop_
_entity_poly.entity_id
_entity_poly.type
_entity_poly.pdbx_seq_one_letter_code
_entity_poly.pdbx_strand_id
1 'polypeptide(L)'
;MKGICFLCGNYEQLEEHHIFGGARRPISTKYGLTVHLCPWCHRIDADSAHRSGETAELLHRYGQHKAMVEQRWSKEEFIAHFGKNYLDEAEIWGIEHPDDGWDNESAFHLIEEGVLLPF
;
A
#
# COMPACT_ATOMS: atom_id res chain seq x y z
N MET A 1 1.21 16.97 12.76
CA MET A 1 1.80 17.24 11.46
C MET A 1 0.71 17.55 10.46
N LYS A 2 0.87 18.60 9.67
CA LYS A 2 -0.11 18.94 8.64
C LYS A 2 0.44 18.59 7.27
N GLY A 3 -0.41 18.13 6.38
CA GLY A 3 0.00 17.77 5.03
C GLY A 3 -1.17 17.22 4.23
N ILE A 4 -0.84 16.59 3.12
CA ILE A 4 -1.84 16.04 2.19
C ILE A 4 -2.19 14.62 2.62
N CYS A 5 -3.48 14.37 2.86
CA CYS A 5 -3.95 13.03 3.20
C CYS A 5 -3.74 12.08 2.03
N PHE A 6 -3.18 10.90 2.32
CA PHE A 6 -2.89 9.90 1.30
C PHE A 6 -4.15 9.41 0.57
N LEU A 7 -5.27 9.35 1.25
CA LEU A 7 -6.51 8.83 0.65
C LEU A 7 -7.39 9.90 0.01
N CYS A 8 -7.63 11.01 0.70
CA CYS A 8 -8.58 11.99 0.18
C CYS A 8 -7.92 13.19 -0.50
N GLY A 9 -6.62 13.38 -0.32
CA GLY A 9 -5.91 14.48 -0.96
C GLY A 9 -6.10 15.85 -0.34
N ASN A 10 -6.85 15.96 0.74
CA ASN A 10 -7.06 17.23 1.40
C ASN A 10 -5.89 17.58 2.30
N TYR A 11 -5.64 18.87 2.47
CA TYR A 11 -4.61 19.36 3.37
C TYR A 11 -5.20 19.44 4.77
N GLU A 12 -4.72 18.58 5.68
CA GLU A 12 -5.30 18.43 7.01
C GLU A 12 -4.22 18.11 8.03
N GLN A 13 -4.62 18.10 9.28
CA GLN A 13 -3.81 17.53 10.35
C GLN A 13 -3.76 16.02 10.09
N LEU A 14 -2.55 15.45 10.03
CA LEU A 14 -2.39 14.05 9.65
C LEU A 14 -2.04 13.18 10.85
N GLU A 15 -2.47 11.92 10.75
CA GLU A 15 -2.14 10.87 11.72
C GLU A 15 -1.42 9.76 10.97
N GLU A 16 -0.43 9.14 11.60
CA GLU A 16 0.29 8.04 11.00
C GLU A 16 -0.54 6.76 11.10
N HIS A 17 -0.72 6.10 9.95
CA HIS A 17 -1.41 4.82 9.89
C HIS A 17 -0.43 3.74 9.48
N HIS A 18 -0.30 2.70 10.32
CA HIS A 18 0.50 1.54 9.98
C HIS A 18 -0.30 0.65 9.06
N ILE A 19 0.20 0.42 7.85
CA ILE A 19 -0.54 -0.36 6.86
C ILE A 19 -0.82 -1.76 7.36
N PHE A 20 0.17 -2.39 8.01
CA PHE A 20 0.00 -3.70 8.60
C PHE A 20 0.06 -3.54 10.12
N GLY A 21 -1.09 -3.70 10.77
CA GLY A 21 -1.24 -3.43 12.18
C GLY A 21 -1.05 -4.66 13.06
N GLY A 22 -1.49 -4.55 14.31
CA GLY A 22 -1.44 -5.65 15.27
C GLY A 22 -0.01 -6.15 15.45
N ALA A 23 0.18 -7.46 15.39
CA ALA A 23 1.49 -8.08 15.58
C ALA A 23 2.49 -7.68 14.50
N ARG A 24 2.02 -7.18 13.38
CA ARG A 24 2.88 -6.79 12.26
C ARG A 24 3.29 -5.31 12.28
N ARG A 25 2.78 -4.56 13.24
CA ARG A 25 3.06 -3.13 13.32
C ARG A 25 4.56 -2.80 13.37
N PRO A 26 5.39 -3.49 14.18
CA PRO A 26 6.83 -3.21 14.19
C PRO A 26 7.48 -3.47 12.84
N ILE A 27 7.03 -4.48 12.12
CA ILE A 27 7.58 -4.80 10.81
C ILE A 27 7.15 -3.73 9.80
N SER A 28 5.91 -3.27 9.89
CA SER A 28 5.41 -2.19 9.06
C SER A 28 6.27 -0.94 9.24
N THR A 29 6.58 -0.59 10.47
CA THR A 29 7.44 0.54 10.78
C THR A 29 8.84 0.34 10.22
N LYS A 30 9.40 -0.85 10.41
CA LYS A 30 10.76 -1.15 9.98
C LYS A 30 10.96 -0.94 8.49
N TYR A 31 9.97 -1.29 7.68
CA TYR A 31 10.09 -1.19 6.23
C TYR A 31 9.38 0.03 5.66
N GLY A 32 8.99 0.98 6.50
CA GLY A 32 8.40 2.22 6.03
C GLY A 32 7.00 2.06 5.45
N LEU A 33 6.28 1.06 5.90
CA LEU A 33 4.94 0.77 5.39
C LEU A 33 3.88 1.47 6.23
N THR A 34 3.96 2.80 6.21
CA THR A 34 2.99 3.65 6.88
C THR A 34 2.54 4.73 5.90
N VAL A 35 1.35 5.24 6.12
CA VAL A 35 0.83 6.37 5.34
C VAL A 35 0.27 7.39 6.31
N HIS A 36 0.20 8.64 5.87
CA HIS A 36 -0.35 9.71 6.69
C HIS A 36 -1.77 10.02 6.22
N LEU A 37 -2.72 9.92 7.12
CA LEU A 37 -4.14 10.10 6.83
C LEU A 37 -4.73 11.15 7.73
N CYS A 38 -5.71 11.91 7.21
CA CYS A 38 -6.49 12.80 8.07
C CYS A 38 -7.36 11.93 9.00
N PRO A 39 -7.86 12.50 10.12
CA PRO A 39 -8.65 11.69 11.07
C PRO A 39 -9.87 11.05 10.43
N TRP A 40 -10.50 11.73 9.47
CA TRP A 40 -11.69 11.21 8.80
C TRP A 40 -11.37 9.93 8.02
N CYS A 41 -10.30 9.97 7.21
CA CYS A 41 -9.90 8.80 6.42
C CYS A 41 -9.23 7.74 7.27
N HIS A 42 -8.65 8.11 8.41
CA HIS A 42 -7.95 7.15 9.26
C HIS A 42 -8.93 6.34 10.12
N ARG A 43 -9.89 7.00 10.78
CA ARG A 43 -10.69 6.31 11.80
C ARG A 43 -12.12 6.78 11.98
N ILE A 44 -12.50 7.98 11.54
CA ILE A 44 -13.82 8.54 11.85
C ILE A 44 -14.90 8.12 10.86
N ASP A 45 -14.65 8.28 9.56
CA ASP A 45 -15.65 7.98 8.55
C ASP A 45 -15.87 6.48 8.39
N ALA A 46 -17.08 6.13 7.92
CA ALA A 46 -17.40 4.73 7.64
C ALA A 46 -16.46 4.11 6.61
N ASP A 47 -15.93 4.93 5.71
CA ASP A 47 -14.98 4.47 4.68
C ASP A 47 -13.52 4.61 5.11
N SER A 48 -13.28 4.88 6.39
CA SER A 48 -11.92 5.08 6.90
C SER A 48 -11.15 3.76 6.94
N ALA A 49 -9.82 3.88 7.05
CA ALA A 49 -8.93 2.73 7.08
C ALA A 49 -9.26 1.76 8.21
N HIS A 50 -9.68 2.28 9.37
CA HIS A 50 -9.99 1.42 10.51
C HIS A 50 -11.43 0.92 10.54
N ARG A 51 -12.33 1.52 9.77
CA ARG A 51 -13.74 1.13 9.80
C ARG A 51 -14.20 0.39 8.55
N SER A 52 -13.47 0.51 7.44
CA SER A 52 -13.84 -0.12 6.18
C SER A 52 -12.85 -1.23 5.82
N GLY A 53 -13.35 -2.45 5.69
CA GLY A 53 -12.53 -3.57 5.25
C GLY A 53 -11.99 -3.37 3.83
N GLU A 54 -12.79 -2.73 2.96
CA GLU A 54 -12.35 -2.45 1.60
C GLU A 54 -11.20 -1.46 1.58
N THR A 55 -11.29 -0.42 2.39
CA THR A 55 -10.22 0.58 2.47
C THR A 55 -8.95 -0.03 3.06
N ALA A 56 -9.10 -0.86 4.09
CA ALA A 56 -7.95 -1.54 4.69
C ALA A 56 -7.30 -2.48 3.67
N GLU A 57 -8.09 -3.20 2.92
CA GLU A 57 -7.58 -4.12 1.90
C GLU A 57 -6.82 -3.36 0.82
N LEU A 58 -7.35 -2.23 0.40
CA LEU A 58 -6.70 -1.37 -0.59
C LEU A 58 -5.33 -0.92 -0.12
N LEU A 59 -5.23 -0.52 1.15
CA LEU A 59 -3.95 -0.11 1.73
C LEU A 59 -3.00 -1.29 1.86
N HIS A 60 -3.50 -2.48 2.20
CA HIS A 60 -2.68 -3.69 2.26
C HIS A 60 -2.08 -4.00 0.89
N ARG A 61 -2.88 -3.89 -0.17
CA ARG A 61 -2.38 -4.12 -1.53
C ARG A 61 -1.29 -3.12 -1.89
N TYR A 62 -1.51 -1.86 -1.59
CA TYR A 62 -0.51 -0.83 -1.80
C TYR A 62 0.77 -1.14 -1.03
N GLY A 63 0.62 -1.51 0.25
CA GLY A 63 1.77 -1.81 1.11
C GLY A 63 2.57 -3.00 0.63
N GLN A 64 1.90 -4.06 0.18
CA GLN A 64 2.59 -5.22 -0.35
C GLN A 64 3.38 -4.88 -1.62
N HIS A 65 2.73 -4.15 -2.53
CA HIS A 65 3.39 -3.74 -3.76
C HIS A 65 4.66 -2.93 -3.44
N LYS A 66 4.51 -1.94 -2.57
CA LYS A 66 5.62 -1.09 -2.16
C LYS A 66 6.77 -1.90 -1.56
N ALA A 67 6.43 -2.81 -0.63
CA ALA A 67 7.44 -3.61 0.04
C ALA A 67 8.19 -4.52 -0.93
N MET A 68 7.45 -5.20 -1.81
CA MET A 68 8.08 -6.11 -2.77
C MET A 68 9.00 -5.35 -3.72
N VAL A 69 8.59 -4.19 -4.18
CA VAL A 69 9.42 -3.38 -5.08
C VAL A 69 10.65 -2.83 -4.34
N GLU A 70 10.45 -2.22 -3.19
CA GLU A 70 11.55 -1.57 -2.47
C GLU A 70 12.56 -2.55 -1.91
N GLN A 71 12.09 -3.68 -1.39
CA GLN A 71 12.96 -4.67 -0.77
C GLN A 71 13.41 -5.75 -1.74
N ARG A 72 12.86 -5.75 -2.96
CA ARG A 72 13.10 -6.78 -3.98
C ARG A 72 12.72 -8.15 -3.45
N TRP A 73 11.56 -8.21 -2.79
CA TRP A 73 11.04 -9.47 -2.25
C TRP A 73 10.17 -10.19 -3.27
N SER A 74 10.25 -11.53 -3.23
CA SER A 74 9.25 -12.36 -3.88
C SER A 74 7.97 -12.38 -3.05
N LYS A 75 6.90 -12.94 -3.61
CA LYS A 75 5.66 -13.12 -2.87
C LYS A 75 5.90 -13.93 -1.59
N GLU A 76 6.70 -14.99 -1.68
CA GLU A 76 7.00 -15.84 -0.54
C GLU A 76 7.73 -15.09 0.56
N GLU A 77 8.64 -14.22 0.18
CA GLU A 77 9.36 -13.41 1.16
C GLU A 77 8.42 -12.41 1.84
N PHE A 78 7.51 -11.81 1.07
CA PHE A 78 6.52 -10.93 1.68
C PHE A 78 5.64 -11.70 2.67
N ILE A 79 5.17 -12.89 2.28
CA ILE A 79 4.33 -13.71 3.15
C ILE A 79 5.09 -14.09 4.42
N ALA A 80 6.39 -14.38 4.30
CA ALA A 80 7.21 -14.71 5.47
C ALA A 80 7.22 -13.57 6.49
N HIS A 81 7.16 -12.32 6.02
CA HIS A 81 7.17 -11.16 6.92
C HIS A 81 5.77 -10.78 7.40
N PHE A 82 4.76 -10.89 6.55
CA PHE A 82 3.43 -10.36 6.83
C PHE A 82 2.31 -11.39 6.88
N GLY A 83 2.61 -12.65 6.61
CA GLY A 83 1.70 -13.74 6.86
C GLY A 83 0.65 -14.02 5.79
N LYS A 84 0.47 -13.16 4.81
CA LYS A 84 -0.60 -13.30 3.83
C LYS A 84 -0.24 -12.57 2.54
N ASN A 85 -0.81 -13.04 1.43
CA ASN A 85 -0.69 -12.38 0.14
C ASN A 85 -1.98 -11.59 -0.15
N TYR A 86 -1.84 -10.35 -0.59
CA TYR A 86 -2.97 -9.47 -0.91
C TYR A 86 -3.11 -9.18 -2.40
N LEU A 87 -2.13 -9.57 -3.22
CA LEU A 87 -2.12 -9.25 -4.65
C LEU A 87 -2.51 -10.44 -5.51
N ASP A 88 -3.00 -10.18 -6.72
CA ASP A 88 -3.32 -11.26 -7.64
C ASP A 88 -2.06 -11.74 -8.38
N GLU A 89 -2.21 -12.85 -9.11
CA GLU A 89 -1.06 -13.47 -9.78
C GLU A 89 -0.42 -12.58 -10.84
N ALA A 90 -1.22 -11.80 -11.56
CA ALA A 90 -0.69 -10.92 -12.58
C ALA A 90 0.15 -9.80 -11.97
N GLU A 91 -0.31 -9.24 -10.86
CA GLU A 91 0.43 -8.21 -10.14
C GLU A 91 1.74 -8.76 -9.59
N ILE A 92 1.68 -9.95 -8.99
CA ILE A 92 2.86 -10.63 -8.44
C ILE A 92 3.87 -10.88 -9.57
N TRP A 93 3.40 -11.42 -10.69
CA TRP A 93 4.27 -11.73 -11.80
C TRP A 93 5.01 -10.49 -12.31
N GLY A 94 4.26 -9.39 -12.46
CA GLY A 94 4.86 -8.13 -12.90
C GLY A 94 5.92 -7.59 -11.97
N ILE A 95 5.72 -7.75 -10.66
CA ILE A 95 6.70 -7.31 -9.67
C ILE A 95 7.94 -8.21 -9.69
N GLU A 96 7.74 -9.53 -9.79
CA GLU A 96 8.83 -10.49 -9.72
C GLU A 96 9.64 -10.57 -11.02
N HIS A 97 9.08 -10.10 -12.13
CA HIS A 97 9.72 -10.18 -13.44
C HIS A 97 9.72 -8.82 -14.15
N PRO A 98 10.33 -7.80 -13.53
CA PRO A 98 10.26 -6.45 -14.07
C PRO A 98 10.93 -6.32 -15.45
N ASP A 99 11.87 -7.23 -15.78
CA ASP A 99 12.61 -7.17 -17.03
C ASP A 99 12.19 -8.23 -18.04
N ASP A 100 11.13 -9.02 -17.69
CA ASP A 100 10.79 -10.20 -18.48
C ASP A 100 9.53 -9.98 -19.31
N GLY A 101 9.62 -9.15 -20.29
CA GLY A 101 8.49 -8.92 -21.17
C GLY A 101 7.42 -8.01 -20.55
N TRP A 102 7.60 -7.61 -19.32
CA TRP A 102 6.71 -6.66 -18.69
C TRP A 102 7.16 -5.27 -19.09
N ASP A 103 6.21 -4.46 -19.55
CA ASP A 103 6.54 -3.12 -19.98
C ASP A 103 6.48 -2.17 -18.81
N ASN A 104 7.62 -1.95 -18.17
CA ASN A 104 7.70 -1.05 -17.03
C ASN A 104 7.30 0.36 -17.36
N GLU A 105 7.62 0.79 -18.57
CA GLU A 105 7.28 2.13 -19.01
C GLU A 105 5.78 2.30 -19.12
N SER A 106 5.10 1.31 -19.69
CA SER A 106 3.66 1.33 -19.82
C SER A 106 2.96 1.30 -18.46
N ALA A 107 3.44 0.46 -17.56
CA ALA A 107 2.89 0.37 -16.21
C ALA A 107 3.07 1.68 -15.46
N PHE A 108 4.23 2.28 -15.58
CA PHE A 108 4.54 3.54 -14.96
C PHE A 108 3.65 4.66 -15.53
N HIS A 109 3.42 4.62 -16.83
CA HIS A 109 2.58 5.60 -17.51
C HIS A 109 1.14 5.55 -16.98
N LEU A 110 0.61 4.35 -16.78
CA LEU A 110 -0.73 4.20 -16.21
C LEU A 110 -0.82 4.78 -14.80
N ILE A 111 0.22 4.59 -14.01
CA ILE A 111 0.27 5.15 -12.67
C ILE A 111 0.28 6.67 -12.72
N GLU A 112 1.05 7.24 -13.64
CA GLU A 112 1.10 8.69 -13.79
C GLU A 112 -0.24 9.29 -14.16
N GLU A 113 -1.04 8.56 -14.90
CA GLU A 113 -2.36 9.01 -15.27
C GLU A 113 -3.37 8.83 -14.15
N GLY A 114 -2.95 8.22 -13.05
CA GLY A 114 -3.82 8.02 -11.91
C GLY A 114 -4.85 6.93 -12.08
N VAL A 115 -4.73 6.15 -13.14
CA VAL A 115 -5.74 5.16 -13.48
C VAL A 115 -5.72 3.97 -12.53
N LEU A 116 -4.53 3.59 -12.07
CA LEU A 116 -4.38 2.44 -11.22
C LEU A 116 -4.27 2.75 -9.76
N LEU A 117 -4.25 3.99 -9.42
CA LEU A 117 -4.30 4.31 -8.03
C LEU A 117 -5.69 4.09 -7.56
N PRO A 118 -5.80 3.67 -6.39
CA PRO A 118 -4.79 3.59 -5.41
C PRO A 118 -4.15 2.33 -5.43
N PHE A 119 -3.48 1.95 -6.09
CA PHE A 119 -2.69 1.08 -5.56
C PHE A 119 -1.51 1.16 -6.17
#